data_bee10d7dd8f57a95f95cb7862f7fc53f
#
_entry.id   bee10d7dd8f57a95f95cb7862f7fc53f
#
_cell.length_a   1.000
_cell.length_b   1.000
_cell.length_c   1.000
_cell.angle_alpha   90.00
_cell.angle_beta   90.00
_cell.angle_gamma   90.00
#
_symmetry.space_group_name_H-M   'P 1'
#
loop_
_entity.id
_entity.type
_entity.pdbx_description
1 polymer ?
#
loop_
_entity_poly.entity_id
_entity_poly.type
_entity_poly.pdbx_seq_one_letter_code
_entity_poly.pdbx_strand_id
1 'polypeptide(L)'
;MTPDAQPRPMLDEPVGRGPSTRTANTERRARLIELAVVVLILAPSALSFVLSTGNGGVGFELTAIATILHDIGLVALVALLVWRSSEPLTDLGWRLRRPARELAIGLLAFPALFVFVEWLDGTLQRLGLPGPARAATFLQPDLTASQLLTAAVLVGVVAVAEESVFRGYLMLRIGQLTGSVVTAVVASSLVFALGHGYEGVSGAISAGVFGALLAMLYRWRGSLIAPIVVHFLQDFTAIVVLTALHR
;
A
#
# COMPACT_ATOMS: atom_id res chain seq x y z
N MET A 1 67.40 34.50 -18.09
CA MET A 1 66.33 34.58 -19.07
C MET A 1 65.74 33.19 -19.18
N THR A 2 64.60 32.93 -18.48
CA THR A 2 63.84 31.68 -18.53
C THR A 2 62.73 31.89 -19.53
N PRO A 3 62.45 30.93 -20.44
CA PRO A 3 61.42 31.10 -21.43
C PRO A 3 60.00 30.97 -20.77
N ASP A 4 59.13 31.88 -21.17
CA ASP A 4 57.71 31.93 -20.84
C ASP A 4 57.01 30.61 -21.06
N ALA A 5 56.41 30.04 -20.01
CA ALA A 5 55.51 28.93 -20.08
C ALA A 5 54.11 29.46 -20.47
N GLN A 6 53.70 29.27 -21.71
CA GLN A 6 52.35 29.54 -22.14
C GLN A 6 51.38 28.66 -21.37
N PRO A 7 50.23 29.19 -20.87
CA PRO A 7 49.20 28.38 -20.26
C PRO A 7 48.57 27.45 -21.31
N ARG A 8 48.48 26.15 -20.99
CA ARG A 8 47.73 25.18 -21.81
C ARG A 8 46.27 25.57 -21.83
N PRO A 9 45.57 25.51 -22.99
CA PRO A 9 44.13 25.71 -23.04
C PRO A 9 43.47 24.61 -22.18
N MET A 10 42.63 25.01 -21.24
CA MET A 10 41.70 24.09 -20.55
C MET A 10 40.85 23.43 -21.62
N LEU A 11 41.01 22.13 -21.79
CA LEU A 11 40.09 21.32 -22.58
C LEU A 11 38.73 21.48 -21.94
N ASP A 12 37.76 22.04 -22.69
CA ASP A 12 36.39 22.13 -22.32
C ASP A 12 35.91 20.71 -21.94
N GLU A 13 35.67 20.47 -20.67
CA GLU A 13 34.97 19.27 -20.24
C GLU A 13 33.59 19.26 -20.97
N PRO A 14 33.22 18.14 -21.61
CA PRO A 14 31.92 18.07 -22.25
C PRO A 14 30.86 18.26 -21.17
N VAL A 15 30.20 19.41 -21.20
CA VAL A 15 28.98 19.68 -20.44
C VAL A 15 28.05 18.47 -20.64
N GLY A 16 27.84 17.68 -19.56
CA GLY A 16 27.06 16.47 -19.58
C GLY A 16 25.70 16.79 -20.20
N ARG A 17 25.46 16.29 -21.41
CA ARG A 17 24.17 16.40 -22.07
C ARG A 17 23.18 15.65 -21.20
N GLY A 18 22.22 16.37 -20.65
CA GLY A 18 21.09 15.77 -19.95
C GLY A 18 20.46 14.65 -20.81
N PRO A 19 19.73 13.71 -20.23
CA PRO A 19 19.16 12.57 -20.97
C PRO A 19 18.40 13.07 -22.20
N SER A 20 18.67 12.45 -23.35
CA SER A 20 17.98 12.84 -24.59
C SER A 20 16.47 12.63 -24.42
N THR A 21 15.66 13.44 -25.11
CA THR A 21 14.18 13.31 -25.09
C THR A 21 13.72 11.89 -25.42
N ARG A 22 14.49 11.14 -26.21
CA ARG A 22 14.25 9.75 -26.58
C ARG A 22 14.44 8.82 -25.38
N THR A 23 15.48 9.04 -24.57
CA THR A 23 15.75 8.27 -23.35
C THR A 23 14.66 8.53 -22.29
N ALA A 24 14.30 9.80 -22.07
CA ALA A 24 13.23 10.18 -21.14
C ALA A 24 11.87 9.56 -21.52
N ASN A 25 11.53 9.52 -22.82
CA ASN A 25 10.30 8.89 -23.31
C ASN A 25 10.32 7.36 -23.13
N THR A 26 11.46 6.72 -23.28
CA THR A 26 11.61 5.26 -23.06
C THR A 26 11.43 4.92 -21.58
N GLU A 27 12.04 5.67 -20.69
CA GLU A 27 11.88 5.50 -19.24
C GLU A 27 10.44 5.72 -18.78
N ARG A 28 9.79 6.78 -19.31
CA ARG A 28 8.37 7.04 -19.00
C ARG A 28 7.47 5.89 -19.46
N ARG A 29 7.71 5.33 -20.65
CA ARG A 29 6.96 4.16 -21.14
C ARG A 29 7.19 2.93 -20.26
N ALA A 30 8.42 2.66 -19.85
CA ALA A 30 8.74 1.56 -18.96
C ALA A 30 7.96 1.67 -17.62
N ARG A 31 7.97 2.85 -17.00
CA ARG A 31 7.23 3.10 -15.75
C ARG A 31 5.71 2.95 -15.91
N LEU A 32 5.16 3.35 -17.05
CA LEU A 32 3.73 3.15 -17.35
C LEU A 32 3.38 1.66 -17.49
N ILE A 33 4.23 0.87 -18.15
CA ILE A 33 4.04 -0.58 -18.28
C ILE A 33 4.14 -1.25 -16.91
N GLU A 34 5.15 -0.92 -16.12
CA GLU A 34 5.31 -1.44 -14.76
C GLU A 34 4.09 -1.13 -13.89
N LEU A 35 3.63 0.12 -13.92
CA LEU A 35 2.43 0.53 -13.18
C LEU A 35 1.19 -0.24 -13.66
N ALA A 36 1.01 -0.39 -14.97
CA ALA A 36 -0.11 -1.14 -15.53
C ALA A 36 -0.08 -2.62 -15.11
N VAL A 37 1.09 -3.26 -15.07
CA VAL A 37 1.24 -4.64 -14.60
C VAL A 37 0.87 -4.78 -13.14
N VAL A 38 1.33 -3.87 -12.27
CA VAL A 38 0.98 -3.91 -10.84
C VAL A 38 -0.52 -3.69 -10.64
N VAL A 39 -1.12 -2.72 -11.31
CA VAL A 39 -2.57 -2.47 -11.24
C VAL A 39 -3.36 -3.67 -11.78
N LEU A 40 -2.89 -4.33 -12.84
CA LEU A 40 -3.53 -5.54 -13.38
C LEU A 40 -3.48 -6.71 -12.38
N ILE A 41 -2.40 -6.86 -11.63
CA ILE A 41 -2.29 -7.89 -10.58
C ILE A 41 -3.24 -7.59 -9.41
N LEU A 42 -3.50 -6.32 -9.12
CA LEU A 42 -4.47 -5.90 -8.10
C LEU A 42 -5.94 -6.01 -8.58
N ALA A 43 -6.18 -6.07 -9.89
CA ALA A 43 -7.53 -6.08 -10.46
C ALA A 43 -8.43 -7.25 -9.99
N PRO A 44 -7.95 -8.49 -9.75
CA PRO A 44 -8.78 -9.57 -9.22
C PRO A 44 -9.40 -9.23 -7.86
N SER A 45 -8.68 -8.53 -6.99
CA SER A 45 -9.23 -8.08 -5.70
C SER A 45 -10.38 -7.09 -5.90
N ALA A 46 -10.26 -6.16 -6.85
CA ALA A 46 -11.34 -5.24 -7.22
C ALA A 46 -12.53 -5.95 -7.89
N LEU A 47 -12.27 -7.00 -8.69
CA LEU A 47 -13.32 -7.80 -9.34
C LEU A 47 -14.05 -8.74 -8.38
N SER A 48 -13.46 -9.08 -7.24
CA SER A 48 -14.11 -9.93 -6.23
C SER A 48 -15.42 -9.33 -5.72
N PHE A 49 -15.57 -8.01 -5.74
CA PHE A 49 -16.83 -7.29 -5.49
C PHE A 49 -17.96 -7.70 -6.46
N VAL A 50 -17.63 -7.92 -7.73
CA VAL A 50 -18.61 -8.26 -8.78
C VAL A 50 -18.88 -9.77 -8.83
N LEU A 51 -17.89 -10.59 -8.48
CA LEU A 51 -17.89 -12.04 -8.68
C LEU A 51 -18.25 -12.85 -7.42
N SER A 52 -18.44 -12.20 -6.27
CA SER A 52 -18.66 -12.85 -4.96
C SER A 52 -20.09 -13.44 -4.80
N THR A 53 -20.63 -14.10 -5.83
CA THR A 53 -21.97 -14.70 -5.82
C THR A 53 -21.99 -16.23 -5.65
N GLY A 54 -20.85 -16.87 -5.38
CA GLY A 54 -20.71 -18.34 -5.33
C GLY A 54 -20.91 -18.93 -3.93
N ASN A 55 -21.75 -19.99 -3.82
CA ASN A 55 -22.10 -20.71 -2.59
C ASN A 55 -21.07 -21.75 -2.11
N GLY A 56 -19.83 -21.70 -2.57
CA GLY A 56 -18.77 -22.65 -2.20
C GLY A 56 -17.56 -21.91 -1.60
N GLY A 57 -17.61 -21.56 -0.31
CA GLY A 57 -16.49 -20.90 0.37
C GLY A 57 -15.28 -21.82 0.48
N VAL A 58 -14.16 -21.38 -0.04
CA VAL A 58 -12.84 -21.94 0.27
C VAL A 58 -12.60 -21.74 1.78
N GLY A 59 -12.11 -22.77 2.49
CA GLY A 59 -11.91 -22.69 3.94
C GLY A 59 -10.95 -21.55 4.32
N PHE A 60 -11.13 -21.00 5.52
CA PHE A 60 -10.34 -19.88 6.06
C PHE A 60 -8.83 -20.06 5.88
N GLU A 61 -8.29 -21.24 6.26
CA GLU A 61 -6.85 -21.49 6.24
C GLU A 61 -6.26 -21.45 4.83
N LEU A 62 -6.96 -22.05 3.86
CA LEU A 62 -6.49 -22.04 2.47
C LEU A 62 -6.54 -20.62 1.88
N THR A 63 -7.57 -19.86 2.20
CA THR A 63 -7.68 -18.46 1.80
C THR A 63 -6.57 -17.63 2.43
N ALA A 64 -6.31 -17.79 3.73
CA ALA A 64 -5.24 -17.08 4.43
C ALA A 64 -3.86 -17.40 3.84
N ILE A 65 -3.55 -18.67 3.61
CA ILE A 65 -2.27 -19.09 3.00
C ILE A 65 -2.14 -18.51 1.59
N ALA A 66 -3.21 -18.59 0.78
CA ALA A 66 -3.19 -18.06 -0.58
C ALA A 66 -2.94 -16.54 -0.60
N THR A 67 -3.59 -15.78 0.30
CA THR A 67 -3.38 -14.34 0.45
C THR A 67 -1.95 -14.03 0.90
N ILE A 68 -1.43 -14.72 1.91
CA ILE A 68 -0.05 -14.54 2.38
C ILE A 68 0.95 -14.77 1.24
N LEU A 69 0.80 -15.85 0.47
CA LEU A 69 1.69 -16.16 -0.65
C LEU A 69 1.58 -15.13 -1.78
N HIS A 70 0.36 -14.69 -2.09
CA HIS A 70 0.10 -13.63 -3.07
C HIS A 70 0.80 -12.32 -2.65
N ASP A 71 0.64 -11.89 -1.41
CA ASP A 71 1.16 -10.63 -0.91
C ASP A 71 2.69 -10.62 -0.79
N ILE A 72 3.28 -11.75 -0.38
CA ILE A 72 4.74 -11.94 -0.42
C ILE A 72 5.23 -11.84 -1.87
N GLY A 73 4.54 -12.47 -2.82
CA GLY A 73 4.86 -12.39 -4.24
C GLY A 73 4.76 -10.97 -4.78
N LEU A 74 3.76 -10.22 -4.36
CA LEU A 74 3.56 -8.83 -4.77
C LEU A 74 4.65 -7.90 -4.22
N VAL A 75 5.04 -8.06 -2.95
CA VAL A 75 6.17 -7.33 -2.35
C VAL A 75 7.48 -7.68 -3.07
N ALA A 76 7.71 -8.95 -3.38
CA ALA A 76 8.89 -9.39 -4.12
C ALA A 76 8.93 -8.79 -5.53
N LEU A 77 7.79 -8.72 -6.23
CA LEU A 77 7.68 -8.05 -7.52
C LEU A 77 8.01 -6.55 -7.40
N VAL A 78 7.42 -5.85 -6.44
CA VAL A 78 7.71 -4.42 -6.21
C VAL A 78 9.20 -4.21 -5.91
N ALA A 79 9.79 -5.04 -5.05
CA ALA A 79 11.22 -4.99 -4.76
C ALA A 79 12.09 -5.21 -6.00
N LEU A 80 11.71 -6.17 -6.87
CA LEU A 80 12.38 -6.45 -8.14
C LEU A 80 12.29 -5.24 -9.10
N LEU A 81 11.11 -4.63 -9.23
CA LEU A 81 10.90 -3.46 -10.11
C LEU A 81 11.75 -2.27 -9.66
N VAL A 82 11.81 -2.01 -8.36
CA VAL A 82 12.62 -0.94 -7.78
C VAL A 82 14.11 -1.24 -7.94
N TRP A 83 14.53 -2.48 -7.68
CA TRP A 83 15.92 -2.90 -7.91
C TRP A 83 16.34 -2.72 -9.38
N ARG A 84 15.48 -3.11 -10.33
CA ARG A 84 15.73 -2.92 -11.77
C ARG A 84 15.84 -1.45 -12.18
N SER A 85 15.12 -0.57 -11.50
CA SER A 85 15.17 0.87 -11.74
C SER A 85 16.39 1.53 -11.09
N SER A 86 17.24 0.75 -10.39
CA SER A 86 18.39 1.26 -9.60
C SER A 86 17.98 2.30 -8.54
N GLU A 87 16.72 2.29 -8.13
CA GLU A 87 16.21 3.15 -7.06
C GLU A 87 16.42 2.47 -5.69
N PRO A 88 16.80 3.20 -4.66
CA PRO A 88 16.97 2.60 -3.34
C PRO A 88 15.60 2.31 -2.70
N LEU A 89 15.49 1.24 -1.92
CA LEU A 89 14.26 0.89 -1.18
C LEU A 89 13.80 2.01 -0.22
N THR A 90 14.70 2.91 0.15
CA THR A 90 14.37 4.10 0.94
C THR A 90 13.42 5.05 0.24
N ASP A 91 13.32 5.02 -1.09
CA ASP A 91 12.40 5.85 -1.86
C ASP A 91 10.97 5.31 -1.77
N LEU A 92 10.81 4.00 -1.51
CA LEU A 92 9.53 3.40 -1.11
C LEU A 92 9.14 3.74 0.34
N GLY A 93 10.00 4.37 1.12
CA GLY A 93 9.75 4.64 2.53
C GLY A 93 10.21 3.53 3.49
N TRP A 94 10.92 2.50 3.01
CA TRP A 94 11.58 1.51 3.86
C TRP A 94 12.80 2.13 4.54
N ARG A 95 12.54 3.00 5.55
CA ARG A 95 13.55 3.75 6.29
C ARG A 95 13.51 3.35 7.75
N LEU A 96 14.52 2.60 8.19
CA LEU A 96 14.66 2.16 9.59
C LEU A 96 15.31 3.23 10.49
N ARG A 97 15.22 4.51 10.13
CA ARG A 97 15.71 5.59 10.99
C ARG A 97 14.72 5.84 12.12
N ARG A 98 15.15 5.58 13.37
CA ARG A 98 14.35 5.74 14.59
C ARG A 98 13.06 4.89 14.58
N PRO A 99 13.14 3.56 14.37
CA PRO A 99 11.97 2.68 14.26
C PRO A 99 11.06 2.74 15.49
N ALA A 100 11.62 2.87 16.68
CA ALA A 100 10.84 3.01 17.92
C ALA A 100 9.95 4.27 17.91
N ARG A 101 10.42 5.38 17.32
CA ARG A 101 9.63 6.59 17.18
C ARG A 101 8.47 6.40 16.18
N GLU A 102 8.74 5.75 15.07
CA GLU A 102 7.69 5.45 14.07
C GLU A 102 6.64 4.49 14.63
N LEU A 103 7.08 3.48 15.37
CA LEU A 103 6.19 2.59 16.11
C LEU A 103 5.31 3.36 17.10
N ALA A 104 5.90 4.23 17.93
CA ALA A 104 5.15 5.05 18.87
C ALA A 104 4.14 5.96 18.19
N ILE A 105 4.48 6.58 17.04
CA ILE A 105 3.57 7.42 16.26
C ILE A 105 2.41 6.58 15.73
N GLY A 106 2.66 5.38 15.18
CA GLY A 106 1.61 4.49 14.73
C GLY A 106 0.67 4.08 15.86
N LEU A 107 1.21 3.67 17.02
CA LEU A 107 0.43 3.32 18.20
C LEU A 107 -0.44 4.47 18.72
N LEU A 108 0.09 5.71 18.71
CA LEU A 108 -0.65 6.90 19.17
C LEU A 108 -1.70 7.37 18.14
N ALA A 109 -1.44 7.21 16.84
CA ALA A 109 -2.38 7.59 15.79
C ALA A 109 -3.55 6.60 15.65
N PHE A 110 -3.30 5.31 15.92
CA PHE A 110 -4.27 4.23 15.71
C PHE A 110 -5.64 4.48 16.38
N PRO A 111 -5.76 4.79 17.68
CA PRO A 111 -7.09 4.93 18.30
C PRO A 111 -7.97 6.00 17.64
N ALA A 112 -7.38 7.13 17.27
CA ALA A 112 -8.12 8.22 16.63
C ALA A 112 -8.57 7.83 15.20
N LEU A 113 -7.69 7.17 14.43
CA LEU A 113 -7.99 6.71 13.08
C LEU A 113 -9.01 5.56 13.11
N PHE A 114 -8.87 4.61 14.03
CA PHE A 114 -9.81 3.51 14.22
C PHE A 114 -11.23 4.04 14.50
N VAL A 115 -11.38 4.87 15.53
CA VAL A 115 -12.69 5.43 15.91
C VAL A 115 -13.30 6.23 14.76
N PHE A 116 -12.47 6.99 14.01
CA PHE A 116 -12.96 7.79 12.89
C PHE A 116 -13.45 6.89 11.74
N VAL A 117 -12.73 5.84 11.38
CA VAL A 117 -13.10 4.95 10.26
C VAL A 117 -14.35 4.16 10.60
N GLU A 118 -14.45 3.62 11.84
CA GLU A 118 -15.64 2.90 12.30
C GLU A 118 -16.88 3.84 12.37
N TRP A 119 -16.69 5.06 12.85
CA TRP A 119 -17.75 6.08 12.83
C TRP A 119 -18.21 6.41 11.41
N LEU A 120 -17.25 6.57 10.48
CA LEU A 120 -17.54 6.86 9.07
C LEU A 120 -18.33 5.72 8.44
N ASP A 121 -17.86 4.48 8.56
CA ASP A 121 -18.52 3.32 7.98
C ASP A 121 -19.94 3.15 8.54
N GLY A 122 -20.09 3.21 9.86
CA GLY A 122 -21.41 3.16 10.50
C GLY A 122 -22.33 4.33 10.11
N THR A 123 -21.77 5.50 9.78
CA THR A 123 -22.55 6.64 9.28
C THR A 123 -23.03 6.41 7.86
N LEU A 124 -22.14 5.93 6.98
CA LEU A 124 -22.47 5.60 5.60
C LEU A 124 -23.55 4.52 5.52
N GLN A 125 -23.48 3.48 6.35
CA GLN A 125 -24.52 2.44 6.44
C GLN A 125 -25.87 3.00 6.91
N ARG A 126 -25.88 3.90 7.91
CA ARG A 126 -27.11 4.59 8.36
C ARG A 126 -27.73 5.48 7.28
N LEU A 127 -26.91 6.01 6.37
CA LEU A 127 -27.36 6.75 5.18
C LEU A 127 -27.84 5.84 4.04
N GLY A 128 -27.86 4.51 4.25
CA GLY A 128 -28.37 3.55 3.31
C GLY A 128 -27.36 2.99 2.30
N LEU A 129 -26.06 3.27 2.47
CA LEU A 129 -25.05 2.63 1.63
C LEU A 129 -24.86 1.18 2.09
N PRO A 130 -24.86 0.20 1.14
CA PRO A 130 -24.68 -1.20 1.49
C PRO A 130 -23.33 -1.45 2.16
N GLY A 131 -23.37 -2.09 3.34
CA GLY A 131 -22.21 -2.71 3.98
C GLY A 131 -21.92 -4.09 3.36
N PRO A 132 -21.01 -4.87 3.96
CA PRO A 132 -20.67 -6.21 3.46
C PRO A 132 -21.92 -7.10 3.40
N ALA A 133 -22.16 -7.74 2.24
CA ALA A 133 -23.31 -8.60 2.01
C ALA A 133 -23.32 -9.87 2.90
N ARG A 134 -22.17 -10.27 3.40
CA ARG A 134 -21.95 -11.27 4.47
C ARG A 134 -20.85 -10.72 5.36
N ALA A 135 -20.92 -11.04 6.66
CA ALA A 135 -19.74 -10.90 7.51
C ALA A 135 -18.58 -11.54 6.75
N ALA A 136 -17.51 -10.78 6.54
CA ALA A 136 -16.36 -11.26 5.76
C ALA A 136 -16.03 -12.68 6.22
N THR A 137 -15.68 -13.57 5.31
CA THR A 137 -15.41 -15.00 5.58
C THR A 137 -14.39 -15.19 6.71
N PHE A 138 -13.61 -14.14 6.97
CA PHE A 138 -12.63 -14.04 8.06
C PHE A 138 -13.26 -13.80 9.45
N LEU A 139 -14.50 -13.31 9.53
CA LEU A 139 -15.23 -13.05 10.77
C LEU A 139 -16.14 -14.22 11.11
N GLN A 140 -15.63 -15.46 11.06
CA GLN A 140 -16.38 -16.61 11.59
C GLN A 140 -16.32 -16.60 13.12
N PRO A 141 -17.47 -16.63 13.82
CA PRO A 141 -17.50 -16.53 15.28
C PRO A 141 -16.79 -17.66 16.00
N ASP A 142 -16.43 -18.73 15.31
CA ASP A 142 -15.91 -19.99 15.90
C ASP A 142 -14.45 -20.29 15.50
N LEU A 143 -13.62 -19.27 15.20
CA LEU A 143 -12.21 -19.50 14.89
C LEU A 143 -11.49 -20.16 16.08
N THR A 144 -10.78 -21.26 15.83
CA THR A 144 -9.90 -21.91 16.81
C THR A 144 -8.71 -21.02 17.18
N ALA A 145 -8.01 -21.33 18.27
CA ALA A 145 -6.80 -20.58 18.66
C ALA A 145 -5.72 -20.59 17.57
N SER A 146 -5.58 -21.71 16.84
CA SER A 146 -4.66 -21.79 15.68
C SER A 146 -5.08 -20.87 14.54
N GLN A 147 -6.37 -20.77 14.26
CA GLN A 147 -6.92 -19.88 13.23
C GLN A 147 -6.78 -18.41 13.60
N LEU A 148 -6.92 -18.05 14.87
CA LEU A 148 -6.62 -16.70 15.35
C LEU A 148 -5.14 -16.35 15.20
N LEU A 149 -4.23 -17.29 15.44
CA LEU A 149 -2.82 -17.08 15.18
C LEU A 149 -2.54 -16.89 13.68
N THR A 150 -3.15 -17.74 12.85
CA THR A 150 -3.06 -17.59 11.38
C THR A 150 -3.61 -16.24 10.92
N ALA A 151 -4.73 -15.78 11.47
CA ALA A 151 -5.30 -14.47 11.19
C ALA A 151 -4.34 -13.33 11.60
N ALA A 152 -3.71 -13.42 12.79
CA ALA A 152 -2.74 -12.42 13.22
C ALA A 152 -1.51 -12.34 12.30
N VAL A 153 -1.02 -13.49 11.82
CA VAL A 153 0.06 -13.53 10.82
C VAL A 153 -0.40 -12.95 9.49
N LEU A 154 -1.59 -13.33 9.04
CA LEU A 154 -2.19 -12.84 7.80
C LEU A 154 -2.26 -11.31 7.79
N VAL A 155 -2.89 -10.69 8.80
CA VAL A 155 -3.04 -9.23 8.84
C VAL A 155 -1.71 -8.50 8.93
N GLY A 156 -0.70 -9.13 9.56
CA GLY A 156 0.67 -8.60 9.58
C GLY A 156 1.30 -8.57 8.19
N VAL A 157 1.14 -9.65 7.43
CA VAL A 157 1.65 -9.73 6.04
C VAL A 157 0.89 -8.77 5.12
N VAL A 158 -0.44 -8.73 5.23
CA VAL A 158 -1.30 -7.83 4.46
C VAL A 158 -0.90 -6.36 4.70
N ALA A 159 -0.79 -5.93 5.96
CA ALA A 159 -0.41 -4.56 6.28
C ALA A 159 0.95 -4.17 5.70
N VAL A 160 1.95 -5.06 5.78
CA VAL A 160 3.28 -4.83 5.18
C VAL A 160 3.19 -4.76 3.66
N ALA A 161 2.47 -5.67 3.03
CA ALA A 161 2.36 -5.76 1.58
C ALA A 161 1.61 -4.56 1.01
N GLU A 162 0.43 -4.27 1.54
CA GLU A 162 -0.40 -3.19 1.04
C GLU A 162 0.24 -1.81 1.23
N GLU A 163 0.85 -1.54 2.39
CA GLU A 163 1.56 -0.28 2.56
C GLU A 163 2.77 -0.15 1.63
N SER A 164 3.50 -1.25 1.39
CA SER A 164 4.62 -1.25 0.44
C SER A 164 4.17 -0.99 -1.00
N VAL A 165 3.03 -1.55 -1.40
CA VAL A 165 2.46 -1.39 -2.74
C VAL A 165 1.80 -0.03 -2.89
N PHE A 166 0.85 0.31 -2.03
CA PHE A 166 0.01 1.49 -2.21
C PHE A 166 0.74 2.77 -1.82
N ARG A 167 1.38 2.82 -0.64
CA ARG A 167 2.06 4.04 -0.14
C ARG A 167 3.51 4.12 -0.61
N GLY A 168 4.19 2.98 -0.70
CA GLY A 168 5.53 2.92 -1.26
C GLY A 168 5.52 3.07 -2.78
N TYR A 169 5.10 2.02 -3.49
CA TYR A 169 5.29 1.91 -4.93
C TYR A 169 4.33 2.76 -5.78
N LEU A 170 3.01 2.61 -5.60
CA LEU A 170 2.03 3.33 -6.42
C LEU A 170 2.16 4.83 -6.26
N MET A 171 2.26 5.33 -5.03
CA MET A 171 2.46 6.77 -4.80
C MET A 171 3.77 7.28 -5.41
N LEU A 172 4.86 6.49 -5.32
CA LEU A 172 6.14 6.85 -5.95
C LEU A 172 5.97 6.96 -7.48
N ARG A 173 5.42 5.92 -8.12
CA ARG A 173 5.28 5.87 -9.58
C ARG A 173 4.30 6.92 -10.12
N ILE A 174 3.15 7.07 -9.50
CA ILE A 174 2.16 8.08 -9.89
C ILE A 174 2.74 9.48 -9.69
N GLY A 175 3.42 9.72 -8.57
CA GLY A 175 4.12 10.99 -8.31
C GLY A 175 5.17 11.32 -9.37
N GLN A 176 5.99 10.34 -9.76
CA GLN A 176 7.00 10.51 -10.83
C GLN A 176 6.39 10.77 -12.20
N LEU A 177 5.23 10.16 -12.51
CA LEU A 177 4.55 10.30 -13.79
C LEU A 177 3.79 11.62 -13.92
N THR A 178 3.21 12.09 -12.82
CA THR A 178 2.29 13.26 -12.81
C THR A 178 2.93 14.53 -12.26
N GLY A 179 4.03 14.41 -11.52
CA GLY A 179 4.63 15.51 -10.76
C GLY A 179 3.77 15.99 -9.59
N SER A 180 2.67 15.29 -9.24
CA SER A 180 1.67 15.72 -8.27
C SER A 180 1.53 14.73 -7.11
N VAL A 181 1.82 15.19 -5.91
CA VAL A 181 1.59 14.43 -4.67
C VAL A 181 0.09 14.19 -4.43
N VAL A 182 -0.74 15.17 -4.71
CA VAL A 182 -2.20 15.06 -4.54
C VAL A 182 -2.74 13.96 -5.45
N THR A 183 -2.33 13.96 -6.72
CA THR A 183 -2.72 12.91 -7.67
C THR A 183 -2.26 11.53 -7.19
N ALA A 184 -1.04 11.42 -6.66
CA ALA A 184 -0.52 10.16 -6.14
C ALA A 184 -1.34 9.65 -4.94
N VAL A 185 -1.67 10.52 -3.97
CA VAL A 185 -2.51 10.18 -2.81
C VAL A 185 -3.90 9.74 -3.27
N VAL A 186 -4.57 10.55 -4.07
CA VAL A 186 -5.96 10.27 -4.50
C VAL A 186 -6.02 8.99 -5.33
N ALA A 187 -5.17 8.84 -6.34
CA ALA A 187 -5.21 7.68 -7.21
C ALA A 187 -4.85 6.39 -6.47
N SER A 188 -3.82 6.40 -5.60
CA SER A 188 -3.48 5.24 -4.77
C SER A 188 -4.62 4.85 -3.83
N SER A 189 -5.29 5.83 -3.20
CA SER A 189 -6.41 5.59 -2.29
C SER A 189 -7.66 5.09 -3.03
N LEU A 190 -7.91 5.54 -4.25
CA LEU A 190 -9.01 5.03 -5.08
C LEU A 190 -8.76 3.58 -5.49
N VAL A 191 -7.54 3.22 -5.91
CA VAL A 191 -7.20 1.82 -6.23
C VAL A 191 -7.34 0.95 -4.98
N PHE A 192 -6.93 1.44 -3.81
CA PHE A 192 -7.11 0.77 -2.53
C PHE A 192 -8.59 0.55 -2.20
N ALA A 193 -9.44 1.57 -2.33
CA ALA A 193 -10.89 1.48 -2.16
C ALA A 193 -11.52 0.41 -3.05
N LEU A 194 -11.13 0.37 -4.32
CA LEU A 194 -11.63 -0.63 -5.29
C LEU A 194 -11.25 -2.06 -4.88
N GLY A 195 -10.06 -2.26 -4.29
CA GLY A 195 -9.64 -3.55 -3.74
C GLY A 195 -10.51 -4.03 -2.57
N HIS A 196 -11.15 -3.11 -1.85
CA HIS A 196 -12.04 -3.38 -0.70
C HIS A 196 -13.53 -3.42 -1.06
N GLY A 197 -13.86 -3.49 -2.36
CA GLY A 197 -15.25 -3.57 -2.81
C GLY A 197 -16.05 -4.76 -2.24
N TYR A 198 -15.38 -5.83 -1.82
CA TYR A 198 -16.01 -6.98 -1.15
C TYR A 198 -16.63 -6.62 0.22
N GLU A 199 -16.24 -5.52 0.83
CA GLU A 199 -16.80 -4.96 2.07
C GLU A 199 -18.11 -4.16 1.82
N GLY A 200 -18.59 -4.12 0.58
CA GLY A 200 -19.73 -3.29 0.19
C GLY A 200 -19.32 -1.85 -0.10
N VAL A 201 -20.31 -1.03 -0.44
CA VAL A 201 -20.05 0.37 -0.84
C VAL A 201 -19.55 1.20 0.34
N SER A 202 -20.14 1.01 1.54
CA SER A 202 -19.70 1.75 2.73
C SER A 202 -18.25 1.40 3.10
N GLY A 203 -17.91 0.09 3.12
CA GLY A 203 -16.57 -0.39 3.41
C GLY A 203 -15.54 0.09 2.39
N ALA A 204 -15.86 0.03 1.10
CA ALA A 204 -14.96 0.53 0.05
C ALA A 204 -14.67 2.03 0.20
N ILE A 205 -15.67 2.86 0.53
CA ILE A 205 -15.47 4.29 0.79
C ILE A 205 -14.62 4.50 2.04
N SER A 206 -14.93 3.77 3.12
CA SER A 206 -14.19 3.87 4.39
C SER A 206 -12.74 3.43 4.21
N ALA A 207 -12.48 2.34 3.48
CA ALA A 207 -11.15 1.90 3.11
C ALA A 207 -10.40 2.94 2.27
N GLY A 208 -11.06 3.56 1.29
CA GLY A 208 -10.47 4.65 0.50
C GLY A 208 -10.05 5.85 1.34
N VAL A 209 -10.90 6.27 2.28
CA VAL A 209 -10.61 7.35 3.23
C VAL A 209 -9.48 6.95 4.17
N PHE A 210 -9.51 5.74 4.73
CA PHE A 210 -8.42 5.19 5.52
C PHE A 210 -7.11 5.18 4.74
N GLY A 211 -7.18 4.74 3.48
CA GLY A 211 -6.06 4.78 2.55
C GLY A 211 -5.44 6.16 2.37
N ALA A 212 -6.28 7.19 2.26
CA ALA A 212 -5.82 8.58 2.16
C ALA A 212 -5.18 9.07 3.46
N LEU A 213 -5.72 8.69 4.62
CA LEU A 213 -5.16 9.03 5.93
C LEU A 213 -3.78 8.40 6.14
N LEU A 214 -3.61 7.11 5.77
CA LEU A 214 -2.31 6.44 5.81
C LEU A 214 -1.32 7.04 4.81
N ALA A 215 -1.78 7.44 3.62
CA ALA A 215 -0.95 8.15 2.64
C ALA A 215 -0.46 9.51 3.17
N MET A 216 -1.31 10.26 3.87
CA MET A 216 -0.91 11.50 4.55
C MET A 216 0.07 11.24 5.70
N LEU A 217 -0.17 10.20 6.51
CA LEU A 217 0.75 9.77 7.56
C LEU A 217 2.12 9.40 6.97
N TYR A 218 2.14 8.59 5.90
CA TYR A 218 3.34 8.25 5.16
C TYR A 218 4.09 9.50 4.66
N ARG A 219 3.37 10.42 4.02
CA ARG A 219 3.96 11.67 3.50
C ARG A 219 4.55 12.52 4.61
N TRP A 220 3.88 12.60 5.74
CA TRP A 220 4.38 13.33 6.90
C TRP A 220 5.62 12.68 7.52
N ARG A 221 5.66 11.33 7.60
CA ARG A 221 6.76 10.62 8.25
C ARG A 221 7.93 10.29 7.31
N GLY A 222 7.68 10.13 6.02
CA GLY A 222 8.65 9.63 5.05
C GLY A 222 9.11 8.20 5.34
N SER A 223 8.28 7.42 6.07
CA SER A 223 8.53 6.03 6.49
C SER A 223 7.25 5.24 6.44
N LEU A 224 7.31 3.97 6.03
CA LEU A 224 6.17 3.04 6.02
C LEU A 224 5.86 2.48 7.40
N ILE A 225 6.75 2.59 8.39
CA ILE A 225 6.57 1.92 9.69
C ILE A 225 5.30 2.38 10.39
N ALA A 226 5.09 3.70 10.53
CA ALA A 226 3.89 4.21 11.20
C ALA A 226 2.58 3.84 10.48
N PRO A 227 2.44 3.97 9.14
CA PRO A 227 1.30 3.44 8.39
C PRO A 227 1.08 1.93 8.57
N ILE A 228 2.14 1.11 8.47
CA ILE A 228 2.06 -0.35 8.68
C ILE A 228 1.52 -0.68 10.07
N VAL A 229 1.99 0.02 11.10
CA VAL A 229 1.52 -0.19 12.48
C VAL A 229 0.03 0.14 12.62
N VAL A 230 -0.41 1.27 12.07
CA VAL A 230 -1.83 1.65 12.12
C VAL A 230 -2.69 0.64 11.36
N HIS A 231 -2.28 0.27 10.16
CA HIS A 231 -3.00 -0.69 9.32
C HIS A 231 -3.09 -2.07 10.00
N PHE A 232 -1.95 -2.59 10.46
CA PHE A 232 -1.92 -3.84 11.21
C PHE A 232 -2.89 -3.82 12.40
N LEU A 233 -2.89 -2.75 13.19
CA LEU A 233 -3.75 -2.64 14.38
C LEU A 233 -5.23 -2.52 14.00
N GLN A 234 -5.56 -1.86 12.88
CA GLN A 234 -6.92 -1.77 12.36
C GLN A 234 -7.46 -3.18 12.07
N ASP A 235 -6.75 -3.94 11.24
CA ASP A 235 -7.15 -5.28 10.83
C ASP A 235 -7.09 -6.28 12.00
N PHE A 236 -6.05 -6.19 12.81
CA PHE A 236 -5.90 -7.04 14.00
C PHE A 236 -7.06 -6.84 14.96
N THR A 237 -7.46 -5.59 15.20
CA THR A 237 -8.61 -5.30 16.08
C THR A 237 -9.90 -5.82 15.44
N ALA A 238 -10.14 -5.54 14.17
CA ALA A 238 -11.37 -5.97 13.49
C ALA A 238 -11.48 -7.51 13.39
N ILE A 239 -10.41 -8.18 13.00
CA ILE A 239 -10.46 -9.62 12.66
C ILE A 239 -10.13 -10.51 13.87
N VAL A 240 -9.16 -10.14 14.70
CA VAL A 240 -8.68 -11.01 15.79
C VAL A 240 -9.35 -10.66 17.10
N VAL A 241 -9.31 -9.38 17.52
CA VAL A 241 -9.79 -8.98 18.85
C VAL A 241 -11.31 -9.06 18.92
N LEU A 242 -12.04 -8.46 17.97
CA LEU A 242 -13.50 -8.48 18.00
C LEU A 242 -14.05 -9.89 17.83
N THR A 243 -13.47 -10.73 16.96
CA THR A 243 -13.86 -12.15 16.84
C THR A 243 -13.61 -12.93 18.14
N ALA A 244 -12.50 -12.67 18.84
CA ALA A 244 -12.22 -13.33 20.10
C ALA A 244 -13.14 -12.89 21.25
N LEU A 245 -13.63 -11.66 21.24
CA LEU A 245 -14.53 -11.12 22.26
C LEU A 245 -15.99 -11.56 22.09
N HIS A 246 -16.39 -12.01 20.93
CA HIS A 246 -17.76 -12.50 20.64
C HIS A 246 -17.93 -14.01 20.93
N ARG A 247 -16.94 -14.64 21.55
CA ARG A 247 -16.98 -16.02 22.07
C ARG A 247 -17.50 -16.05 23.50
#